data_56c3876661d852e37680885b1d8e19ca
#
_entry.id   56c3876661d852e37680885b1d8e19ca
#
_cell.length_a   1.000
_cell.length_b   1.000
_cell.length_c   1.000
_cell.angle_alpha   90.00
_cell.angle_beta   90.00
_cell.angle_gamma   90.00
#
_symmetry.space_group_name_H-M   'P 1'
#
loop_
_entity.id
_entity.type
_entity.pdbx_description
1 polymer ?
#
loop_
_entity_poly.entity_id
_entity_poly.type
_entity_poly.pdbx_seq_one_letter_code
_entity_poly.pdbx_strand_id
1 'polypeptide(L)'
;MQLHVGADVSVPLDKVLFVLNEQGMTPPTKAFIEKARKERRLTPCAGKAKSYVVLKERGRERVFASHIASATLEKRWKSEIGREYLNEIAVLTISAAEQE
;
A
#
# COMPACT_ATOMS: atom_id res chain seq x y z
N MET A 1 4.55 11.34 0.07
CA MET A 1 3.12 11.04 -0.05
C MET A 1 2.72 9.85 0.82
N GLN A 2 1.49 9.84 1.25
CA GLN A 2 0.97 8.85 2.18
C GLN A 2 -0.24 8.13 1.59
N LEU A 3 -0.36 6.84 1.87
CA LEU A 3 -1.55 6.06 1.57
C LEU A 3 -2.37 5.92 2.84
N HIS A 4 -3.60 6.43 2.83
CA HIS A 4 -4.53 6.30 3.94
C HIS A 4 -5.10 4.88 3.95
N VAL A 5 -4.84 4.12 5.01
CA VAL A 5 -5.23 2.71 5.11
C VAL A 5 -6.36 2.44 6.09
N GLY A 6 -6.94 3.48 6.66
CA GLY A 6 -8.10 3.38 7.53
C GLY A 6 -7.91 4.16 8.83
N ALA A 7 -9.02 4.58 9.44
CA ALA A 7 -9.05 5.40 10.64
C ALA A 7 -8.06 6.56 10.51
N ASP A 8 -7.13 6.69 11.44
CA ASP A 8 -6.10 7.75 11.40
C ASP A 8 -4.74 7.22 10.95
N VAL A 9 -4.72 6.04 10.29
CA VAL A 9 -3.48 5.39 9.89
C VAL A 9 -3.17 5.67 8.44
N SER A 10 -1.97 6.18 8.18
CA SER A 10 -1.43 6.38 6.84
C SER A 10 -0.03 5.78 6.77
N VAL A 11 0.34 5.26 5.60
CA VAL A 11 1.66 4.65 5.39
C VAL A 11 2.37 5.33 4.23
N PRO A 12 3.73 5.39 4.23
CA PRO A 12 4.46 5.99 3.13
C PRO A 12 4.17 5.26 1.81
N LEU A 13 3.77 6.00 0.80
CA LEU A 13 3.36 5.45 -0.47
C LEU A 13 4.48 4.67 -1.16
N ASP A 14 5.70 5.19 -1.10
CA ASP A 14 6.87 4.59 -1.74
C ASP A 14 7.34 3.30 -1.07
N LYS A 15 6.84 3.00 0.11
CA LYS A 15 7.17 1.79 0.86
C LYS A 15 6.18 0.66 0.62
N VAL A 16 5.04 0.94 0.03
CA VAL A 16 4.00 -0.07 -0.22
C VAL A 16 4.45 -1.02 -1.31
N LEU A 17 4.45 -2.31 -1.00
CA LEU A 17 4.78 -3.37 -1.95
C LEU A 17 3.55 -3.88 -2.68
N PHE A 18 2.50 -4.22 -1.92
CA PHE A 18 1.24 -4.69 -2.48
C PHE A 18 0.12 -4.65 -1.46
N VAL A 19 -1.10 -4.79 -1.95
CA VAL A 19 -2.31 -4.86 -1.15
C VAL A 19 -2.94 -6.23 -1.36
N LEU A 20 -3.27 -6.91 -0.26
CA LEU A 20 -3.88 -8.23 -0.29
C LEU A 20 -5.36 -8.14 0.08
N ASN A 21 -6.19 -8.92 -0.62
CA ASN A 21 -7.59 -9.09 -0.28
C ASN A 21 -7.69 -10.22 0.76
N GLU A 22 -8.38 -9.97 1.87
CA GLU A 22 -8.59 -11.00 2.91
C GLU A 22 -9.34 -12.21 2.35
N GLN A 23 -10.29 -11.99 1.43
CA GLN A 23 -11.00 -13.07 0.77
C GLN A 23 -10.16 -13.68 -0.34
N GLY A 24 -10.14 -15.00 -0.39
CA GLY A 24 -9.44 -15.73 -1.44
C GLY A 24 -7.93 -15.81 -1.29
N MET A 25 -7.40 -15.51 -0.13
CA MET A 25 -5.97 -15.69 0.12
C MET A 25 -5.59 -17.16 0.05
N THR A 26 -4.51 -17.45 -0.65
CA THR A 26 -3.95 -18.80 -0.74
C THR A 26 -3.31 -19.21 0.59
N PRO A 27 -3.13 -20.53 0.83
CA PRO A 27 -2.45 -20.98 2.03
C PRO A 27 -1.07 -20.36 2.26
N PRO A 28 -0.19 -20.21 1.27
CA PRO A 28 1.08 -19.50 1.47
C PRO A 28 0.90 -18.05 1.92
N THR A 29 -0.06 -17.35 1.38
CA THR A 29 -0.35 -15.96 1.76
C THR A 29 -0.87 -15.88 3.20
N LYS A 30 -1.77 -16.80 3.57
CA LYS A 30 -2.25 -16.88 4.95
C LYS A 30 -1.11 -17.14 5.93
N ALA A 31 -0.18 -18.03 5.57
CA ALA A 31 0.99 -18.34 6.38
C ALA A 31 1.88 -17.11 6.56
N PHE A 32 2.06 -16.32 5.51
CA PHE A 32 2.81 -15.07 5.56
C PHE A 32 2.19 -14.09 6.56
N ILE A 33 0.88 -13.92 6.52
CA ILE A 33 0.15 -13.02 7.43
C ILE A 33 0.28 -13.51 8.87
N GLU A 34 0.11 -14.82 9.11
CA GLU A 34 0.25 -15.39 10.46
C GLU A 34 1.66 -15.25 11.00
N LYS A 35 2.67 -15.43 10.16
CA LYS A 35 4.06 -15.23 10.55
C LYS A 35 4.31 -13.76 10.94
N ALA A 36 3.80 -12.83 10.15
CA ALA A 36 3.91 -11.41 10.46
C ALA A 36 3.24 -11.08 11.79
N ARG A 37 2.08 -11.71 12.06
CA ARG A 37 1.37 -11.53 13.33
C ARG A 37 2.20 -12.04 14.51
N LYS A 38 2.74 -13.24 14.40
CA LYS A 38 3.56 -13.86 15.46
C LYS A 38 4.84 -13.06 15.72
N GLU A 39 5.44 -12.51 14.69
CA GLU A 39 6.65 -11.70 14.79
C GLU A 39 6.38 -10.23 15.13
N ARG A 40 5.15 -9.88 15.41
CA ARG A 40 4.72 -8.53 15.76
C ARG A 40 5.00 -7.51 14.66
N ARG A 41 4.96 -7.96 13.41
CA ARG A 41 5.10 -7.10 12.23
C ARG A 41 3.75 -6.73 11.63
N LEU A 42 2.67 -7.20 12.21
CA LEU A 42 1.31 -6.90 11.77
C LEU A 42 0.66 -5.92 12.74
N THR A 43 0.18 -4.80 12.20
CA THR A 43 -0.61 -3.82 12.94
C THR A 43 -2.09 -4.12 12.67
N PRO A 44 -2.87 -4.46 13.71
CA PRO A 44 -4.29 -4.76 13.52
C PRO A 44 -5.10 -3.50 13.24
N CYS A 45 -6.26 -3.68 12.63
CA CYS A 45 -7.25 -2.61 12.49
C CYS A 45 -8.37 -2.79 13.51
N ALA A 46 -9.19 -1.76 13.67
CA ALA A 46 -10.41 -1.88 14.45
C ALA A 46 -11.41 -2.74 13.66
N GLY A 47 -11.95 -3.79 14.29
CA GLY A 47 -12.89 -4.68 13.67
C GLY A 47 -12.23 -5.72 12.76
N LYS A 48 -13.03 -6.26 11.82
CA LYS A 48 -12.58 -7.32 10.93
C LYS A 48 -11.78 -6.75 9.76
N ALA A 49 -10.63 -7.33 9.49
CA ALA A 49 -9.81 -6.94 8.35
C ALA A 49 -10.46 -7.38 7.04
N LYS A 50 -10.51 -6.48 6.06
CA LYS A 50 -10.94 -6.75 4.69
C LYS A 50 -9.74 -6.82 3.75
N SER A 51 -8.65 -6.20 4.12
CA SER A 51 -7.43 -6.18 3.31
C SER A 51 -6.20 -6.05 4.21
N TYR A 52 -5.05 -6.30 3.61
CA TYR A 52 -3.76 -6.13 4.26
C TYR A 52 -2.84 -5.36 3.34
N VAL A 53 -2.23 -4.30 3.85
CA VAL A 53 -1.24 -3.52 3.13
C VAL A 53 0.14 -3.99 3.57
N VAL A 54 0.92 -4.49 2.63
CA VAL A 54 2.28 -4.96 2.90
C VAL A 54 3.26 -3.92 2.41
N LEU A 55 4.13 -3.49 3.31
CA LEU A 55 5.17 -2.53 2.98
C LEU A 55 6.52 -3.02 3.46
N LYS A 56 7.58 -2.44 2.91
CA LYS A 56 8.93 -2.74 3.34
C LYS A 56 9.46 -1.56 4.16
N GLU A 57 9.87 -1.84 5.38
CA GLU A 57 10.38 -0.84 6.30
C GLU A 57 11.63 -1.39 6.98
N ARG A 58 12.73 -0.68 6.87
CA ARG A 58 14.02 -1.08 7.46
C ARG A 58 14.46 -2.49 7.08
N GLY A 59 14.23 -2.88 5.81
CA GLY A 59 14.61 -4.18 5.30
C GLY A 59 13.68 -5.33 5.66
N ARG A 60 12.56 -5.06 6.32
CA ARG A 60 11.58 -6.07 6.73
C ARG A 60 10.19 -5.73 6.21
N GLU A 61 9.41 -6.76 5.93
CA GLU A 61 8.01 -6.60 5.55
C GLU A 61 7.20 -6.28 6.81
N ARG A 62 6.41 -5.21 6.71
CA ARG A 62 5.44 -4.83 7.72
C ARG A 62 4.05 -4.88 7.12
N VAL A 63 3.07 -5.34 7.91
CA VAL A 63 1.70 -5.53 7.43
C VAL A 63 0.77 -4.67 8.25
N PHE A 64 -0.10 -3.93 7.56
CA PHE A 64 -1.19 -3.17 8.18
C PHE A 64 -2.50 -3.80 7.76
N ALA A 65 -3.24 -4.34 8.73
CA ALA A 65 -4.60 -4.80 8.50
C ALA A 65 -5.50 -3.57 8.29
N SER A 66 -6.46 -3.68 7.39
CA SER A 66 -7.36 -2.57 7.08
C SER A 66 -8.81 -3.07 7.00
N HIS A 67 -9.72 -2.25 7.48
CA HIS A 67 -11.15 -2.48 7.32
C HIS A 67 -11.66 -1.99 5.95
N ILE A 68 -10.80 -1.35 5.18
CA ILE A 68 -11.13 -0.85 3.84
C ILE A 68 -10.90 -1.97 2.83
N ALA A 69 -11.81 -2.11 1.86
CA ALA A 69 -11.68 -3.13 0.82
C ALA A 69 -10.40 -2.93 0.00
N SER A 70 -9.77 -4.04 -0.40
CA SER A 70 -8.53 -4.02 -1.18
C SER A 70 -8.67 -3.23 -2.48
N ALA A 71 -9.80 -3.36 -3.16
CA ALA A 71 -10.06 -2.61 -4.40
C ALA A 71 -10.00 -1.10 -4.18
N THR A 72 -10.54 -0.62 -3.06
CA THR A 72 -10.50 0.80 -2.72
C THR A 72 -9.09 1.26 -2.43
N LEU A 73 -8.32 0.47 -1.68
CA LEU A 73 -6.93 0.79 -1.36
C LEU A 73 -6.06 0.79 -2.61
N GLU A 74 -6.24 -0.20 -3.49
CA GLU A 74 -5.51 -0.26 -4.76
C GLU A 74 -5.81 0.94 -5.63
N LYS A 75 -7.07 1.36 -5.69
CA LYS A 75 -7.47 2.53 -6.44
C LYS A 75 -6.81 3.80 -5.90
N ARG A 76 -6.78 3.96 -4.58
CA ARG A 76 -6.10 5.08 -3.93
C ARG A 76 -4.61 5.07 -4.21
N TRP A 77 -3.98 3.91 -4.08
CA TRP A 77 -2.55 3.72 -4.33
C TRP A 77 -2.19 4.07 -5.76
N LYS A 78 -2.91 3.51 -6.74
CA LYS A 78 -2.70 3.80 -8.16
C LYS A 78 -2.93 5.27 -8.48
N SER A 79 -3.94 5.88 -7.89
CA SER A 79 -4.25 7.29 -8.07
C SER A 79 -3.11 8.19 -7.56
N GLU A 80 -2.57 7.88 -6.38
CA GLU A 80 -1.47 8.67 -5.81
C GLU A 80 -0.17 8.48 -6.57
N ILE A 81 0.16 7.24 -6.96
CA ILE A 81 1.33 6.95 -7.79
C ILE A 81 1.18 7.64 -9.15
N GLY A 82 0.00 7.54 -9.76
CA GLY A 82 -0.28 8.17 -11.04
C GLY A 82 -0.13 9.67 -10.98
N ARG A 83 -0.53 10.29 -9.86
CA ARG A 83 -0.39 11.73 -9.66
C ARG A 83 1.08 12.15 -9.61
N GLU A 84 1.91 11.43 -8.85
CA GLU A 84 3.35 11.69 -8.80
C GLU A 84 4.00 11.49 -10.17
N TYR A 85 3.67 10.39 -10.82
CA TYR A 85 4.20 10.05 -12.14
C TYR A 85 3.81 11.09 -13.20
N LEU A 86 2.55 11.52 -13.19
CA LEU A 86 2.08 12.55 -14.13
C LEU A 86 2.76 13.89 -13.88
N ASN A 87 3.04 14.23 -12.63
CA ASN A 87 3.78 15.45 -12.33
C ASN A 87 5.19 15.38 -12.88
N GLU A 88 5.89 14.25 -12.73
CA GLU A 88 7.22 14.06 -13.29
C GLU A 88 7.21 14.12 -14.82
N ILE A 89 6.25 13.46 -15.46
CA ILE A 89 6.10 13.50 -16.92
C ILE A 89 5.79 14.92 -17.40
N ALA A 90 4.93 15.64 -16.69
CA ALA A 90 4.60 17.01 -17.06
C ALA A 90 5.85 17.90 -17.03
N VAL A 91 6.67 17.77 -16.00
CA VAL A 91 7.93 18.52 -15.91
C VAL A 91 8.87 18.16 -17.05
N LEU A 92 9.05 16.87 -17.35
CA LEU A 92 9.89 16.41 -18.45
C LEU A 92 9.37 16.89 -19.81
N THR A 93 8.06 16.86 -20.01
CA THR A 93 7.44 17.31 -21.26
C THR A 93 7.63 18.82 -21.47
N ILE A 94 7.49 19.61 -20.41
CA ILE A 94 7.73 21.04 -20.45
C ILE A 94 9.20 21.32 -20.79
N SER A 95 10.12 20.63 -20.14
CA SER A 95 11.56 20.78 -20.42
C SER A 95 11.90 20.42 -21.86
N ALA A 96 11.34 19.34 -22.39
CA ALA A 96 11.53 18.94 -23.78
C ALA A 96 10.98 19.98 -24.76
N ALA A 97 9.79 20.53 -24.47
CA ALA A 97 9.17 21.57 -25.31
C ALA A 97 10.01 22.84 -25.30
N GLU A 98 10.61 23.21 -24.20
CA GLU A 98 11.49 24.37 -24.09
C GLU A 98 12.79 24.21 -24.89
N GLN A 99 13.24 22.98 -25.11
CA GLN A 99 14.46 22.67 -25.86
C GLN A 99 14.25 22.66 -27.37
N GLU A 100 13.01 22.61 -27.83
CA GLU A 100 12.67 22.69 -29.25
C GLU A 100 12.55 24.14 -29.73
#